data_7320db06cae13301382cf6f5493ad61e
#
_entry.id   7320db06cae13301382cf6f5493ad61e
#
_cell.length_a   1.000
_cell.length_b   1.000
_cell.length_c   1.000
_cell.angle_alpha   90.00
_cell.angle_beta   90.00
_cell.angle_gamma   90.00
#
_symmetry.space_group_name_H-M   'P 1'
#
loop_
_entity.id
_entity.type
_entity.pdbx_description
1 polymer ?
#
loop_
_entity_poly.entity_id
_entity_poly.type
_entity_poly.pdbx_seq_one_letter_code
_entity_poly.pdbx_strand_id
1 'polypeptide(L)'
;MAYVGRTPANAAITASDLDNGIVTADKLATNAVTEVKVNADAITNAKTEFTPGLTIKGDGASADGKLVLNCSQNSHGVSIAGPAHSAGQSYNLVLPTSVGSNGQVLATNGSTNNQLTWVDAVEAKPTVADVSQTIAPATSQTFNITGTGFVSIPIVEFIKSDTGAITRAGAVSFTSATALSVTATLATGAYYVRVENNDGNAGRSANAIITASTAPTWTTSAGSLGSAAGDFSGTVATVAATSDSAITYSEVSSPAVLIGSGSGQANCALNSSTGAITTTDFGGSSTAATLYTFTLRATDAEGQTADRVFTLQSSFGATGGGQFN
;
A
#
# COMPACT_ATOMS: atom_id res chain seq x y z
N MET A 1 54.14 -63.91 70.48
CA MET A 1 52.73 -63.50 70.29
C MET A 1 52.44 -63.54 68.82
N ALA A 2 51.59 -64.46 68.39
CA ALA A 2 51.15 -64.50 67.00
C ALA A 2 50.09 -63.34 66.75
N TYR A 3 50.38 -62.51 65.80
CA TYR A 3 49.44 -61.51 65.35
C TYR A 3 48.31 -62.25 64.62
N VAL A 4 47.16 -62.35 65.28
CA VAL A 4 45.93 -62.79 64.62
C VAL A 4 45.33 -61.61 63.87
N GLY A 5 45.93 -61.31 62.71
CA GLY A 5 45.36 -60.38 61.80
C GLY A 5 44.06 -60.99 61.24
N ARG A 6 42.96 -60.30 61.42
CA ARG A 6 41.70 -60.58 60.65
C ARG A 6 42.07 -60.61 59.21
N THR A 7 41.86 -61.75 58.56
CA THR A 7 41.78 -61.74 57.07
C THR A 7 40.70 -60.73 56.67
N PRO A 8 41.04 -59.84 55.79
CA PRO A 8 40.03 -58.92 55.29
C PRO A 8 38.91 -59.74 54.71
N ALA A 9 37.72 -59.68 55.30
CA ALA A 9 36.55 -60.25 54.70
C ALA A 9 36.35 -59.53 53.37
N ASN A 10 36.21 -60.27 52.30
CA ASN A 10 35.77 -59.74 50.96
C ASN A 10 34.30 -59.33 51.05
N ALA A 11 33.92 -58.55 52.03
CA ALA A 11 32.59 -57.93 52.05
C ALA A 11 32.59 -56.83 51.06
N ALA A 12 31.61 -56.88 50.18
CA ALA A 12 31.33 -55.76 49.23
C ALA A 12 31.20 -54.48 50.06
N ILE A 13 31.90 -53.42 49.64
CA ILE A 13 31.79 -52.11 50.26
C ILE A 13 30.35 -51.59 49.96
N THR A 14 29.63 -51.31 51.02
CA THR A 14 28.28 -50.73 50.93
C THR A 14 28.31 -49.21 50.96
N ALA A 15 27.23 -48.56 50.60
CA ALA A 15 27.13 -47.08 50.64
C ALA A 15 27.36 -46.49 52.04
N SER A 16 27.06 -47.28 53.10
CA SER A 16 27.30 -46.90 54.48
C SER A 16 28.79 -46.99 54.93
N ASP A 17 29.63 -47.68 54.15
CA ASP A 17 31.09 -47.80 54.41
C ASP A 17 31.86 -46.63 53.75
N LEU A 18 31.18 -45.75 53.05
CA LEU A 18 31.80 -44.59 52.38
C LEU A 18 31.23 -43.28 52.95
N ASP A 19 32.08 -42.56 53.67
CA ASP A 19 31.72 -41.20 54.12
C ASP A 19 31.57 -40.26 52.93
N ASN A 20 30.72 -39.23 53.08
CA ASN A 20 30.53 -38.22 52.08
C ASN A 20 31.85 -37.53 51.67
N GLY A 21 32.15 -37.52 50.38
CA GLY A 21 33.34 -36.89 49.81
C GLY A 21 34.61 -37.75 49.90
N ILE A 22 34.58 -39.03 50.45
CA ILE A 22 35.74 -39.89 50.51
C ILE A 22 36.24 -40.37 49.13
N VAL A 23 35.34 -40.46 48.14
CA VAL A 23 35.66 -40.74 46.75
C VAL A 23 35.83 -39.41 46.02
N THR A 24 37.07 -38.95 45.95
CA THR A 24 37.46 -37.74 45.22
C THR A 24 37.79 -38.05 43.75
N ALA A 25 37.93 -37.03 42.91
CA ALA A 25 38.29 -37.19 41.50
C ALA A 25 39.60 -37.98 41.32
N ASP A 26 40.59 -37.77 42.21
CA ASP A 26 41.89 -38.43 42.18
C ASP A 26 41.80 -39.95 42.47
N LYS A 27 40.73 -40.39 43.10
CA LYS A 27 40.48 -41.81 43.42
C LYS A 27 39.69 -42.53 42.32
N LEU A 28 39.25 -41.82 41.32
CA LEU A 28 38.57 -42.38 40.14
C LEU A 28 39.54 -42.42 38.97
N ALA A 29 39.93 -43.61 38.54
CA ALA A 29 40.72 -43.76 37.31
C ALA A 29 39.93 -43.23 36.08
N THR A 30 40.65 -42.80 35.06
CA THR A 30 40.02 -42.41 33.79
C THR A 30 39.08 -43.53 33.30
N ASN A 31 37.86 -43.20 32.96
CA ASN A 31 36.80 -44.14 32.56
C ASN A 31 36.34 -45.10 33.69
N ALA A 32 36.64 -44.86 34.95
CA ALA A 32 36.13 -45.67 36.05
C ALA A 32 34.61 -45.67 36.20
N VAL A 33 33.96 -44.54 35.82
CA VAL A 33 32.50 -44.41 35.72
C VAL A 33 32.11 -44.49 34.24
N THR A 34 31.55 -45.60 33.83
CA THR A 34 31.05 -45.83 32.46
C THR A 34 29.52 -45.64 32.42
N GLU A 35 28.96 -45.54 31.23
CA GLU A 35 27.51 -45.39 31.02
C GLU A 35 26.71 -46.46 31.79
N VAL A 36 27.14 -47.70 31.77
CA VAL A 36 26.51 -48.84 32.48
C VAL A 36 26.50 -48.66 34.00
N LYS A 37 27.42 -47.87 34.54
CA LYS A 37 27.55 -47.61 36.00
C LYS A 37 26.75 -46.43 36.48
N VAL A 38 26.16 -45.66 35.55
CA VAL A 38 25.25 -44.56 35.86
C VAL A 38 23.84 -45.08 35.65
N ASN A 39 23.16 -45.46 36.75
CA ASN A 39 21.76 -45.87 36.67
C ASN A 39 20.88 -44.79 36.09
N ALA A 40 19.77 -45.21 35.43
CA ALA A 40 18.70 -44.29 35.10
C ALA A 40 18.32 -43.52 36.38
N ASP A 41 18.10 -42.23 36.26
CA ASP A 41 17.77 -41.30 37.36
C ASP A 41 18.92 -41.01 38.37
N ALA A 42 20.12 -41.57 38.17
CA ALA A 42 21.26 -41.24 39.00
C ALA A 42 21.72 -39.77 38.84
N ILE A 43 21.45 -39.16 37.70
CA ILE A 43 21.66 -37.75 37.40
C ILE A 43 20.31 -37.04 37.49
N THR A 44 20.05 -36.40 38.62
CA THR A 44 18.82 -35.66 38.89
C THR A 44 18.98 -34.16 38.48
N ASN A 45 17.89 -33.44 38.38
CA ASN A 45 17.92 -31.98 38.07
C ASN A 45 18.82 -31.18 38.99
N ALA A 46 18.92 -31.56 40.28
CA ALA A 46 19.81 -30.90 41.25
C ALA A 46 21.29 -31.15 40.98
N LYS A 47 21.64 -32.10 40.10
CA LYS A 47 23.02 -32.50 39.77
C LYS A 47 23.44 -32.17 38.36
N THR A 48 22.56 -31.50 37.58
CA THR A 48 22.76 -31.18 36.16
C THR A 48 23.03 -29.69 35.93
N GLU A 49 23.66 -29.00 36.87
CA GLU A 49 24.16 -27.66 36.66
C GLU A 49 25.46 -27.70 35.85
N PHE A 50 25.46 -27.15 34.66
CA PHE A 50 26.62 -27.04 33.78
C PHE A 50 27.12 -25.60 33.77
N THR A 51 28.13 -25.30 34.59
CA THR A 51 28.75 -23.98 34.67
C THR A 51 30.20 -24.05 34.17
N PRO A 52 30.62 -23.31 33.14
CA PRO A 52 29.94 -22.23 32.42
C PRO A 52 29.05 -22.68 31.26
N GLY A 53 28.80 -23.95 31.02
CA GLY A 53 27.91 -24.44 29.97
C GLY A 53 28.15 -25.91 29.62
N LEU A 54 27.29 -26.47 28.77
CA LEU A 54 27.37 -27.84 28.25
C LEU A 54 27.93 -27.83 26.82
N THR A 55 29.00 -28.55 26.56
CA THR A 55 29.50 -28.79 25.20
C THR A 55 29.10 -30.18 24.76
N ILE A 56 28.27 -30.29 23.72
CA ILE A 56 27.89 -31.55 23.10
C ILE A 56 28.72 -31.72 21.83
N LYS A 57 29.61 -32.72 21.84
CA LYS A 57 30.54 -33.00 20.74
C LYS A 57 29.94 -34.06 19.82
N GLY A 58 30.27 -33.97 18.53
CA GLY A 58 30.09 -35.07 17.60
C GLY A 58 31.01 -36.25 17.93
N ASP A 59 30.84 -37.35 17.19
CA ASP A 59 31.64 -38.59 17.36
C ASP A 59 33.07 -38.47 16.77
N GLY A 60 33.38 -37.35 16.13
CA GLY A 60 34.66 -37.12 15.46
C GLY A 60 34.80 -37.82 14.10
N ALA A 61 33.76 -38.46 13.60
CA ALA A 61 33.75 -39.21 12.34
C ALA A 61 32.55 -38.89 11.43
N SER A 62 31.36 -39.24 11.84
CA SER A 62 30.16 -39.24 10.97
C SER A 62 28.95 -38.51 11.55
N ALA A 63 28.92 -38.24 12.85
CA ALA A 63 27.78 -37.63 13.53
C ALA A 63 28.14 -36.31 14.21
N ASP A 64 27.38 -35.26 13.92
CA ASP A 64 27.49 -33.97 14.58
C ASP A 64 26.91 -34.01 16.01
N GLY A 65 27.42 -33.17 16.91
CA GLY A 65 26.85 -33.02 18.23
C GLY A 65 25.43 -32.47 18.17
N LYS A 66 24.52 -33.09 18.93
CA LYS A 66 23.10 -32.69 18.94
C LYS A 66 22.48 -32.80 20.34
N LEU A 67 21.56 -31.86 20.63
CA LEU A 67 20.66 -31.95 21.76
C LEU A 67 19.32 -32.53 21.26
N VAL A 68 18.84 -33.59 21.91
CA VAL A 68 17.54 -34.19 21.59
C VAL A 68 16.58 -33.94 22.74
N LEU A 69 15.45 -33.34 22.44
CA LEU A 69 14.35 -33.08 23.36
C LEU A 69 13.19 -34.02 23.02
N ASN A 70 12.99 -35.04 23.83
CA ASN A 70 11.94 -36.04 23.64
C ASN A 70 10.61 -35.61 24.27
N CYS A 71 9.51 -36.13 23.75
CA CYS A 71 8.20 -36.03 24.37
C CYS A 71 8.14 -36.80 25.70
N SER A 72 7.08 -36.61 26.47
CA SER A 72 6.91 -37.25 27.79
C SER A 72 6.97 -38.78 27.78
N GLN A 73 6.75 -39.42 26.64
CA GLN A 73 6.82 -40.88 26.47
C GLN A 73 8.09 -41.37 25.76
N ASN A 74 9.04 -40.47 25.52
CA ASN A 74 10.31 -40.76 24.82
C ASN A 74 10.16 -41.43 23.45
N SER A 75 9.00 -41.29 22.78
CA SER A 75 8.69 -41.90 21.49
C SER A 75 8.93 -40.99 20.30
N HIS A 76 8.97 -39.66 20.53
CA HIS A 76 9.21 -38.63 19.51
C HIS A 76 10.08 -37.53 20.11
N GLY A 77 10.94 -36.94 19.28
CA GLY A 77 11.87 -35.90 19.74
C GLY A 77 12.18 -34.88 18.67
N VAL A 78 12.57 -33.69 19.10
CA VAL A 78 13.17 -32.65 18.28
C VAL A 78 14.64 -32.55 18.62
N SER A 79 15.51 -32.47 17.62
CA SER A 79 16.95 -32.31 17.80
C SER A 79 17.41 -30.92 17.34
N ILE A 80 18.31 -30.33 18.11
CA ILE A 80 19.10 -29.17 17.71
C ILE A 80 20.52 -29.70 17.48
N ALA A 81 21.00 -29.62 16.25
CA ALA A 81 22.31 -30.13 15.86
C ALA A 81 23.25 -29.00 15.45
N GLY A 82 24.55 -29.22 15.59
CA GLY A 82 25.55 -28.33 15.00
C GLY A 82 25.50 -28.34 13.46
N PRO A 83 26.15 -27.37 12.80
CA PRO A 83 26.25 -27.37 11.34
C PRO A 83 27.13 -28.54 10.88
N ALA A 84 26.84 -29.05 9.66
CA ALA A 84 27.67 -30.09 9.06
C ALA A 84 29.13 -29.63 8.94
N HIS A 85 30.09 -30.55 9.15
CA HIS A 85 31.52 -30.25 9.05
C HIS A 85 31.91 -29.59 7.72
N SER A 86 31.28 -29.98 6.62
CA SER A 86 31.51 -29.41 5.27
C SER A 86 31.11 -27.92 5.14
N ALA A 87 30.32 -27.39 6.06
CA ALA A 87 29.95 -25.98 6.06
C ALA A 87 31.11 -25.05 6.42
N GLY A 88 32.14 -25.56 7.15
CA GLY A 88 33.32 -24.80 7.53
C GLY A 88 33.03 -23.56 8.38
N GLN A 89 31.88 -23.49 9.03
CA GLN A 89 31.39 -22.29 9.74
C GLN A 89 31.22 -22.57 11.23
N SER A 90 31.62 -21.57 12.03
CA SER A 90 31.33 -21.53 13.47
C SER A 90 30.63 -20.19 13.78
N TYR A 91 29.48 -20.25 14.44
CA TYR A 91 28.74 -19.06 14.83
C TYR A 91 27.96 -19.30 16.11
N ASN A 92 27.58 -18.22 16.78
CA ASN A 92 26.69 -18.26 17.93
C ASN A 92 25.27 -17.85 17.51
N LEU A 93 24.26 -18.53 18.03
CA LEU A 93 22.89 -18.07 17.98
C LEU A 93 22.54 -17.48 19.35
N VAL A 94 22.40 -16.17 19.41
CA VAL A 94 22.05 -15.46 20.65
C VAL A 94 20.54 -15.21 20.62
N LEU A 95 19.83 -15.77 21.59
CA LEU A 95 18.38 -15.60 21.70
C LEU A 95 18.01 -14.16 22.08
N PRO A 96 16.82 -13.67 21.68
CA PRO A 96 16.31 -12.37 22.11
C PRO A 96 16.17 -12.27 23.63
N THR A 97 16.29 -11.06 24.17
CA THR A 97 16.13 -10.77 25.60
C THR A 97 14.68 -10.74 26.08
N SER A 98 13.72 -10.80 25.15
CA SER A 98 12.27 -10.76 25.43
C SER A 98 11.53 -11.83 24.65
N VAL A 99 10.32 -12.15 25.09
CA VAL A 99 9.40 -13.01 24.34
C VAL A 99 8.83 -12.23 23.15
N GLY A 100 8.63 -12.92 22.03
CA GLY A 100 7.97 -12.34 20.86
C GLY A 100 6.46 -12.19 21.07
N SER A 101 5.82 -11.49 20.14
CA SER A 101 4.37 -11.37 20.01
C SER A 101 3.79 -12.46 19.10
N ASN A 102 2.47 -12.65 19.17
CA ASN A 102 1.80 -13.61 18.28
C ASN A 102 2.02 -13.24 16.81
N GLY A 103 2.40 -14.21 16.00
CA GLY A 103 2.68 -14.03 14.57
C GLY A 103 4.13 -13.64 14.24
N GLN A 104 4.99 -13.44 15.24
CA GLN A 104 6.41 -13.18 15.02
C GLN A 104 7.23 -14.45 14.85
N VAL A 105 8.30 -14.36 14.09
CA VAL A 105 9.29 -15.41 13.87
C VAL A 105 10.68 -14.94 14.33
N LEU A 106 11.53 -15.91 14.69
CA LEU A 106 12.94 -15.63 14.95
C LEU A 106 13.68 -15.44 13.62
N ALA A 107 14.29 -14.29 13.45
CA ALA A 107 15.12 -13.98 12.30
C ALA A 107 16.51 -13.50 12.73
N THR A 108 17.48 -13.65 11.85
CA THR A 108 18.81 -13.06 12.06
C THR A 108 18.73 -11.55 11.77
N ASN A 109 19.38 -10.74 12.59
CA ASN A 109 19.43 -9.29 12.40
C ASN A 109 20.50 -8.83 11.39
N GLY A 110 21.21 -9.77 10.76
CA GLY A 110 22.28 -9.47 9.81
C GLY A 110 23.53 -8.82 10.42
N SER A 111 23.60 -8.72 11.75
CA SER A 111 24.77 -8.18 12.45
C SER A 111 25.81 -9.25 12.72
N THR A 112 27.05 -8.81 12.99
CA THR A 112 28.18 -9.70 13.33
C THR A 112 27.99 -10.49 14.62
N ASN A 113 27.00 -10.16 15.44
CA ASN A 113 26.74 -10.80 16.72
C ASN A 113 25.84 -12.03 16.62
N ASN A 114 25.31 -12.34 15.44
CA ASN A 114 24.38 -13.47 15.20
C ASN A 114 23.19 -13.49 16.17
N GLN A 115 22.78 -12.33 16.67
CA GLN A 115 21.64 -12.22 17.55
C GLN A 115 20.36 -12.44 16.77
N LEU A 116 19.50 -13.29 17.29
CA LEU A 116 18.15 -13.47 16.79
C LEU A 116 17.26 -12.36 17.32
N THR A 117 16.35 -11.89 16.46
CA THR A 117 15.32 -10.91 16.80
C THR A 117 13.94 -11.45 16.42
N TRP A 118 12.92 -10.96 17.11
CA TRP A 118 11.55 -11.22 16.70
C TRP A 118 11.18 -10.26 15.58
N VAL A 119 10.72 -10.79 14.46
CA VAL A 119 10.20 -10.03 13.32
C VAL A 119 8.80 -10.51 12.96
N ASP A 120 7.97 -9.64 12.47
CA ASP A 120 6.65 -10.02 12.01
C ASP A 120 6.78 -10.99 10.82
N ALA A 121 6.12 -12.14 10.92
CA ALA A 121 6.11 -13.15 9.86
C ALA A 121 5.28 -12.71 8.65
N VAL A 122 4.43 -11.71 8.83
CA VAL A 122 3.59 -11.17 7.77
C VAL A 122 4.34 -9.99 7.15
N GLU A 123 4.88 -10.17 5.98
CA GLU A 123 5.28 -9.06 5.14
C GLU A 123 4.07 -8.15 4.95
N ALA A 124 4.23 -6.85 5.26
CA ALA A 124 3.13 -5.91 5.21
C ALA A 124 2.58 -5.87 3.77
N LYS A 125 1.38 -6.40 3.59
CA LYS A 125 0.69 -6.32 2.31
C LYS A 125 0.57 -4.85 1.89
N PRO A 126 0.97 -4.48 0.67
CA PRO A 126 0.85 -3.11 0.24
C PRO A 126 -0.63 -2.68 0.26
N THR A 127 -0.89 -1.45 0.65
CA THR A 127 -2.20 -0.82 0.52
C THR A 127 -2.13 0.29 -0.51
N VAL A 128 -3.23 0.53 -1.22
CA VAL A 128 -3.38 1.64 -2.15
C VAL A 128 -4.40 2.60 -1.57
N ALA A 129 -4.03 3.88 -1.40
CA ALA A 129 -4.93 4.91 -0.90
C ALA A 129 -5.99 5.28 -1.95
N ASP A 130 -7.22 5.52 -1.52
CA ASP A 130 -8.33 5.91 -2.39
C ASP A 130 -8.28 7.42 -2.72
N VAL A 131 -7.22 7.84 -3.46
CA VAL A 131 -7.06 9.21 -3.95
C VAL A 131 -7.42 9.24 -5.43
N SER A 132 -8.58 9.81 -5.75
CA SER A 132 -9.09 9.89 -7.12
C SER A 132 -8.27 10.86 -7.98
N GLN A 133 -7.98 10.45 -9.21
CA GLN A 133 -7.27 11.24 -10.22
C GLN A 133 -7.93 11.06 -11.58
N THR A 134 -8.03 12.15 -12.34
CA THR A 134 -8.50 12.12 -13.74
C THR A 134 -7.32 12.35 -14.67
N ILE A 135 -7.21 11.54 -15.71
CA ILE A 135 -6.13 11.59 -16.71
C ILE A 135 -6.72 11.60 -18.13
N ALA A 136 -5.96 12.10 -19.11
CA ALA A 136 -6.36 12.00 -20.51
C ALA A 136 -6.29 10.54 -21.00
N PRO A 137 -7.31 10.04 -21.72
CA PRO A 137 -7.31 8.69 -22.26
C PRO A 137 -6.37 8.54 -23.45
N ALA A 138 -5.95 7.32 -23.74
CA ALA A 138 -5.14 6.93 -24.89
C ALA A 138 -3.83 7.71 -25.07
N THR A 139 -3.41 8.41 -24.02
CA THR A 139 -2.17 9.21 -23.98
C THR A 139 -1.31 8.73 -22.84
N SER A 140 0.02 8.65 -23.05
CA SER A 140 0.95 8.29 -21.97
C SER A 140 0.96 9.40 -20.92
N GLN A 141 0.56 9.08 -19.71
CA GLN A 141 0.48 9.98 -18.56
C GLN A 141 1.35 9.48 -17.44
N THR A 142 2.02 10.40 -16.72
CA THR A 142 2.73 10.09 -15.47
C THR A 142 1.98 10.70 -14.31
N PHE A 143 1.67 9.89 -13.31
CA PHE A 143 0.93 10.29 -12.12
C PHE A 143 1.39 9.50 -10.90
N ASN A 144 0.98 9.92 -9.69
CA ASN A 144 1.43 9.34 -8.46
C ASN A 144 0.36 8.40 -7.86
N ILE A 145 0.82 7.27 -7.36
CA ILE A 145 0.02 6.34 -6.55
C ILE A 145 0.53 6.44 -5.10
N THR A 146 -0.38 6.68 -4.17
CA THR A 146 -0.08 6.73 -2.74
C THR A 146 -0.65 5.52 -2.02
N GLY A 147 -0.02 5.15 -0.89
CA GLY A 147 -0.42 3.97 -0.12
C GLY A 147 0.53 3.69 1.03
N THR A 148 0.69 2.43 1.41
CA THR A 148 1.66 1.98 2.42
C THR A 148 2.28 0.64 2.03
N GLY A 149 3.44 0.34 2.57
CA GLY A 149 4.09 -0.96 2.41
C GLY A 149 4.61 -1.23 1.01
N PHE A 150 4.85 -0.21 0.18
CA PHE A 150 5.49 -0.40 -1.12
C PHE A 150 6.96 -0.77 -0.96
N VAL A 151 7.41 -1.75 -1.74
CA VAL A 151 8.82 -2.18 -1.81
C VAL A 151 9.33 -1.97 -3.24
N SER A 152 10.57 -1.53 -3.39
CA SER A 152 11.19 -1.22 -4.69
C SER A 152 11.50 -2.50 -5.49
N ILE A 153 11.15 -2.61 -6.74
CA ILE A 153 10.23 -1.87 -7.60
C ILE A 153 8.99 -2.75 -7.76
N PRO A 154 7.80 -2.29 -7.36
CA PRO A 154 6.60 -3.12 -7.46
C PRO A 154 6.06 -3.20 -8.89
N ILE A 155 5.19 -4.17 -9.13
CA ILE A 155 4.33 -4.22 -10.30
C ILE A 155 3.08 -3.37 -10.01
N VAL A 156 2.71 -2.51 -10.96
CA VAL A 156 1.47 -1.72 -10.88
C VAL A 156 0.57 -2.07 -12.06
N GLU A 157 -0.67 -2.38 -11.74
CA GLU A 157 -1.71 -2.77 -12.71
C GLU A 157 -2.97 -1.93 -12.51
N PHE A 158 -3.60 -1.60 -13.62
CA PHE A 158 -4.87 -0.88 -13.71
C PHE A 158 -5.95 -1.86 -14.17
N ILE A 159 -6.96 -2.06 -13.33
CA ILE A 159 -8.07 -3.00 -13.58
C ILE A 159 -9.29 -2.18 -13.94
N LYS A 160 -9.75 -2.26 -15.19
CA LYS A 160 -10.90 -1.53 -15.66
C LYS A 160 -12.16 -1.97 -14.92
N SER A 161 -12.93 -1.02 -14.39
CA SER A 161 -14.01 -1.33 -13.43
C SER A 161 -15.21 -2.04 -14.06
N ASP A 162 -15.48 -1.80 -15.35
CA ASP A 162 -16.62 -2.35 -16.10
C ASP A 162 -16.34 -3.74 -16.70
N THR A 163 -15.09 -3.99 -17.11
CA THR A 163 -14.72 -5.21 -17.86
C THR A 163 -13.77 -6.12 -17.11
N GLY A 164 -13.10 -5.62 -16.06
CA GLY A 164 -12.01 -6.34 -15.40
C GLY A 164 -10.73 -6.44 -16.24
N ALA A 165 -10.65 -5.78 -17.39
CA ALA A 165 -9.46 -5.77 -18.23
C ALA A 165 -8.28 -5.15 -17.48
N ILE A 166 -7.11 -5.82 -17.56
CA ILE A 166 -5.90 -5.41 -16.85
C ILE A 166 -4.95 -4.73 -17.83
N THR A 167 -4.50 -3.53 -17.47
CA THR A 167 -3.44 -2.80 -18.16
C THR A 167 -2.27 -2.62 -17.18
N ARG A 168 -1.10 -3.09 -17.53
CA ARG A 168 0.11 -2.90 -16.71
C ARG A 168 0.69 -1.52 -16.93
N ALA A 169 1.25 -0.92 -15.88
CA ALA A 169 2.00 0.32 -15.99
C ALA A 169 3.19 0.16 -16.96
N GLY A 170 3.39 1.15 -17.83
CA GLY A 170 4.52 1.18 -18.77
C GLY A 170 5.85 1.45 -18.06
N ALA A 171 5.82 2.24 -16.99
CA ALA A 171 6.97 2.47 -16.12
C ALA A 171 6.51 2.68 -14.67
N VAL A 172 7.33 2.23 -13.73
CA VAL A 172 7.14 2.43 -12.29
C VAL A 172 8.43 2.95 -11.70
N SER A 173 8.37 4.06 -10.99
CA SER A 173 9.46 4.61 -10.20
C SER A 173 9.09 4.57 -8.73
N PHE A 174 9.92 3.90 -7.94
CA PHE A 174 9.75 3.82 -6.49
C PHE A 174 10.26 5.12 -5.85
N THR A 175 9.36 5.87 -5.25
CA THR A 175 9.69 7.13 -4.55
C THR A 175 9.92 6.86 -3.05
N SER A 176 9.02 6.08 -2.44
CA SER A 176 9.11 5.69 -1.04
C SER A 176 8.16 4.51 -0.74
N ALA A 177 8.19 3.99 0.48
CA ALA A 177 7.24 2.97 0.93
C ALA A 177 5.76 3.44 0.92
N THR A 178 5.51 4.73 0.65
CA THR A 178 4.16 5.32 0.62
C THR A 178 3.81 6.01 -0.70
N ALA A 179 4.74 6.07 -1.65
CA ALA A 179 4.53 6.77 -2.92
C ALA A 179 5.27 6.11 -4.09
N LEU A 180 4.55 5.96 -5.20
CA LEU A 180 5.08 5.52 -6.49
C LEU A 180 4.77 6.58 -7.54
N SER A 181 5.66 6.79 -8.50
CA SER A 181 5.37 7.51 -9.74
C SER A 181 5.22 6.49 -10.85
N VAL A 182 4.08 6.50 -11.55
CA VAL A 182 3.76 5.50 -12.57
C VAL A 182 3.42 6.17 -13.89
N THR A 183 3.82 5.54 -15.00
CA THR A 183 3.45 5.97 -16.34
C THR A 183 2.53 4.91 -16.96
N ALA A 184 1.38 5.33 -17.45
CA ALA A 184 0.43 4.45 -18.12
C ALA A 184 -0.28 5.12 -19.27
N THR A 185 -0.77 4.31 -20.23
CA THR A 185 -1.70 4.70 -21.29
C THR A 185 -2.98 3.91 -21.10
N LEU A 186 -4.06 4.58 -20.68
CA LEU A 186 -5.33 3.95 -20.37
C LEU A 186 -6.40 4.37 -21.39
N ALA A 187 -7.26 3.45 -21.78
CA ALA A 187 -8.44 3.78 -22.55
C ALA A 187 -9.47 4.49 -21.65
N THR A 188 -10.45 5.18 -22.25
CA THR A 188 -11.55 5.80 -21.50
C THR A 188 -12.21 4.82 -20.53
N GLY A 189 -12.41 5.25 -19.28
CA GLY A 189 -13.06 4.48 -18.22
C GLY A 189 -12.44 4.69 -16.84
N ALA A 190 -13.02 4.02 -15.85
CA ALA A 190 -12.56 4.04 -14.46
C ALA A 190 -11.76 2.78 -14.11
N TYR A 191 -10.74 2.92 -13.30
CA TYR A 191 -9.78 1.85 -12.99
C TYR A 191 -9.48 1.75 -11.49
N TYR A 192 -9.50 0.53 -10.99
CA TYR A 192 -8.85 0.18 -9.74
C TYR A 192 -7.33 0.11 -9.97
N VAL A 193 -6.55 0.42 -8.94
CA VAL A 193 -5.10 0.26 -8.97
C VAL A 193 -4.71 -0.91 -8.09
N ARG A 194 -3.94 -1.85 -8.63
CA ARG A 194 -3.33 -2.97 -7.90
C ARG A 194 -1.82 -2.77 -7.89
N VAL A 195 -1.23 -2.89 -6.71
CA VAL A 195 0.22 -2.88 -6.51
C VAL A 195 0.64 -4.22 -5.97
N GLU A 196 1.64 -4.85 -6.58
CA GLU A 196 2.23 -6.11 -6.13
C GLU A 196 3.72 -5.91 -5.90
N ASN A 197 4.16 -6.14 -4.67
CA ASN A 197 5.57 -6.11 -4.30
C ASN A 197 6.33 -7.33 -4.86
N ASN A 198 7.67 -7.28 -4.83
CA ASN A 198 8.53 -8.34 -5.36
C ASN A 198 8.40 -9.68 -4.60
N ASP A 199 7.83 -9.65 -3.41
CA ASP A 199 7.53 -10.82 -2.56
C ASP A 199 6.21 -11.53 -2.95
N GLY A 200 5.46 -10.98 -3.92
CA GLY A 200 4.16 -11.49 -4.36
C GLY A 200 2.98 -10.96 -3.53
N ASN A 201 3.24 -10.18 -2.48
CA ASN A 201 2.17 -9.52 -1.72
C ASN A 201 1.54 -8.41 -2.54
N ALA A 202 0.22 -8.40 -2.65
CA ALA A 202 -0.50 -7.43 -3.46
C ALA A 202 -1.65 -6.78 -2.71
N GLY A 203 -1.85 -5.49 -2.97
CA GLY A 203 -3.00 -4.70 -2.52
C GLY A 203 -3.67 -4.00 -3.69
N ARG A 204 -4.97 -3.76 -3.58
CA ARG A 204 -5.77 -3.03 -4.57
C ARG A 204 -6.53 -1.91 -3.88
N SER A 205 -6.73 -0.78 -4.57
CA SER A 205 -7.63 0.28 -4.11
C SER A 205 -9.04 -0.26 -3.87
N ALA A 206 -9.74 0.25 -2.86
CA ALA A 206 -11.12 -0.15 -2.56
C ALA A 206 -12.06 0.34 -3.66
N ASN A 207 -11.81 1.53 -4.20
CA ASN A 207 -12.57 2.17 -5.27
C ASN A 207 -11.75 2.26 -6.55
N ALA A 208 -12.43 2.52 -7.68
CA ALA A 208 -11.76 2.93 -8.92
C ALA A 208 -11.27 4.38 -8.72
N ILE A 209 -9.96 4.55 -8.66
CA ILE A 209 -9.33 5.83 -8.30
C ILE A 209 -8.70 6.57 -9.48
N ILE A 210 -8.56 5.91 -10.60
CA ILE A 210 -8.09 6.54 -11.83
C ILE A 210 -9.25 6.58 -12.83
N THR A 211 -9.59 7.78 -13.30
CA THR A 211 -10.57 7.97 -14.36
C THR A 211 -9.85 8.53 -15.60
N ALA A 212 -9.84 7.75 -16.67
CA ALA A 212 -9.36 8.21 -17.97
C ALA A 212 -10.55 8.81 -18.73
N SER A 213 -10.59 10.15 -18.85
CA SER A 213 -11.70 10.91 -19.40
C SER A 213 -11.20 12.07 -20.24
N THR A 214 -11.94 12.41 -21.31
CA THR A 214 -11.63 13.50 -22.22
C THR A 214 -12.26 14.79 -21.72
N ALA A 215 -11.46 15.82 -21.50
CA ALA A 215 -11.98 17.14 -21.13
C ALA A 215 -12.96 17.70 -22.19
N PRO A 216 -13.94 18.49 -21.77
CA PRO A 216 -14.90 19.09 -22.68
C PRO A 216 -14.22 19.89 -23.79
N THR A 217 -14.77 19.77 -25.00
CA THR A 217 -14.32 20.54 -26.16
C THR A 217 -15.53 21.28 -26.75
N TRP A 218 -15.45 22.61 -26.79
CA TRP A 218 -16.49 23.42 -27.36
C TRP A 218 -16.67 23.16 -28.86
N THR A 219 -17.89 22.85 -29.30
CA THR A 219 -18.28 22.78 -30.71
C THR A 219 -18.78 24.12 -31.21
N THR A 220 -19.41 24.94 -30.32
CA THR A 220 -19.78 26.32 -30.66
C THR A 220 -18.53 27.17 -30.76
N SER A 221 -18.30 27.85 -31.86
CA SER A 221 -17.14 28.74 -32.08
C SER A 221 -17.12 29.91 -31.08
N ALA A 222 -15.93 30.35 -30.70
CA ALA A 222 -15.77 31.56 -29.89
C ALA A 222 -16.30 32.81 -30.61
N GLY A 223 -16.68 33.80 -29.82
CA GLY A 223 -17.13 35.10 -30.34
C GLY A 223 -18.64 35.21 -30.45
N SER A 224 -19.14 35.72 -31.53
CA SER A 224 -20.55 36.12 -31.66
C SER A 224 -21.49 34.92 -31.69
N LEU A 225 -22.47 34.90 -30.81
CA LEU A 225 -23.61 34.01 -30.81
C LEU A 225 -24.84 34.62 -31.56
N GLY A 226 -24.68 35.84 -32.07
CA GLY A 226 -25.75 36.53 -32.82
C GLY A 226 -26.24 37.81 -32.13
N SER A 227 -27.38 38.30 -32.58
CA SER A 227 -28.06 39.47 -32.02
C SER A 227 -29.56 39.22 -31.95
N ALA A 228 -30.21 39.91 -31.00
CA ALA A 228 -31.67 39.92 -30.86
C ALA A 228 -32.13 41.31 -30.49
N ALA A 229 -33.44 41.59 -30.69
CA ALA A 229 -34.05 42.85 -30.28
C ALA A 229 -33.98 43.00 -28.75
N GLY A 230 -33.88 44.23 -28.26
CA GLY A 230 -33.78 44.51 -26.81
C GLY A 230 -35.02 44.12 -26.01
N ASP A 231 -36.15 43.89 -26.66
CA ASP A 231 -37.42 43.42 -26.06
C ASP A 231 -37.71 41.93 -26.35
N PHE A 232 -36.70 41.21 -26.90
CA PHE A 232 -36.89 39.82 -27.32
C PHE A 232 -37.13 38.91 -26.11
N SER A 233 -38.13 38.04 -26.26
CA SER A 233 -38.43 36.96 -25.32
C SER A 233 -38.31 35.61 -26.02
N GLY A 234 -37.51 34.69 -25.46
CA GLY A 234 -37.28 33.36 -26.04
C GLY A 234 -35.85 32.91 -25.94
N THR A 235 -35.46 31.95 -26.77
CA THR A 235 -34.07 31.46 -26.86
C THR A 235 -33.28 32.36 -27.79
N VAL A 236 -32.26 33.06 -27.26
CA VAL A 236 -31.37 33.95 -28.02
C VAL A 236 -30.24 33.22 -28.71
N ALA A 237 -29.74 32.16 -28.07
CA ALA A 237 -28.67 31.29 -28.59
C ALA A 237 -28.66 29.93 -27.89
N THR A 238 -27.96 28.99 -28.48
CA THR A 238 -27.62 27.72 -27.80
C THR A 238 -26.14 27.44 -28.03
N VAL A 239 -25.44 27.12 -26.95
CA VAL A 239 -24.04 26.73 -27.00
C VAL A 239 -23.92 25.22 -26.82
N ALA A 240 -22.86 24.63 -27.36
CA ALA A 240 -22.62 23.20 -27.29
C ALA A 240 -21.14 22.89 -27.16
N ALA A 241 -20.84 21.85 -26.38
CA ALA A 241 -19.55 21.23 -26.26
C ALA A 241 -19.70 19.70 -26.28
N THR A 242 -18.62 18.97 -26.51
CA THR A 242 -18.56 17.50 -26.50
C THR A 242 -17.57 17.04 -25.47
N SER A 243 -17.89 15.92 -24.81
CA SER A 243 -17.02 15.15 -23.94
C SER A 243 -17.42 13.68 -24.03
N ASP A 244 -16.71 12.79 -23.38
CA ASP A 244 -17.07 11.37 -23.21
C ASP A 244 -18.08 11.13 -22.07
N SER A 245 -18.43 12.18 -21.34
CA SER A 245 -19.44 12.17 -20.29
C SER A 245 -20.41 13.34 -20.37
N ALA A 246 -21.40 13.40 -19.48
CA ALA A 246 -22.40 14.45 -19.44
C ALA A 246 -21.78 15.82 -19.13
N ILE A 247 -22.19 16.84 -19.87
CA ILE A 247 -21.68 18.20 -19.75
C ILE A 247 -22.72 19.09 -19.04
N THR A 248 -22.19 19.96 -18.16
CA THR A 248 -22.93 21.08 -17.59
C THR A 248 -22.31 22.41 -17.99
N TYR A 249 -23.15 23.44 -18.16
CA TYR A 249 -22.75 24.79 -18.56
C TYR A 249 -22.98 25.79 -17.44
N SER A 250 -22.02 26.69 -17.23
CA SER A 250 -22.14 27.80 -16.30
C SER A 250 -21.44 29.04 -16.82
N GLU A 251 -21.89 30.24 -16.36
CA GLU A 251 -21.14 31.47 -16.56
C GLU A 251 -20.05 31.61 -15.51
N VAL A 252 -18.83 31.99 -15.94
CA VAL A 252 -17.68 32.23 -15.07
C VAL A 252 -17.14 33.66 -15.18
N SER A 253 -17.85 34.55 -15.91
CA SER A 253 -17.54 35.98 -15.90
C SER A 253 -17.68 36.56 -14.49
N SER A 254 -16.77 37.43 -14.09
CA SER A 254 -16.84 38.10 -12.81
C SER A 254 -16.64 39.63 -13.00
N PRO A 255 -17.66 40.46 -12.79
CA PRO A 255 -19.05 40.11 -12.49
C PRO A 255 -19.75 39.35 -13.63
N ALA A 256 -20.86 38.67 -13.32
CA ALA A 256 -21.67 38.01 -14.32
C ALA A 256 -22.23 39.05 -15.33
N VAL A 257 -22.20 38.70 -16.62
CA VAL A 257 -22.63 39.57 -17.72
C VAL A 257 -23.85 39.00 -18.42
N LEU A 258 -23.89 37.68 -18.63
CA LEU A 258 -25.01 37.00 -19.29
C LEU A 258 -26.21 36.87 -18.37
N ILE A 259 -25.97 36.39 -17.13
CA ILE A 259 -27.00 36.08 -16.15
C ILE A 259 -27.23 37.28 -15.24
N GLY A 260 -28.51 37.67 -15.07
CA GLY A 260 -28.95 38.76 -14.24
C GLY A 260 -29.55 39.93 -15.00
N SER A 261 -30.19 40.83 -14.26
CA SER A 261 -30.95 41.97 -14.79
C SER A 261 -30.39 43.35 -14.36
N GLY A 262 -29.16 43.37 -13.83
CA GLY A 262 -28.49 44.60 -13.45
C GLY A 262 -27.92 45.36 -14.63
N SER A 263 -27.42 46.61 -14.34
CA SER A 263 -26.74 47.39 -15.36
C SER A 263 -25.52 46.67 -15.94
N GLY A 264 -25.48 46.56 -17.28
CA GLY A 264 -24.43 45.84 -18.01
C GLY A 264 -24.62 44.32 -18.08
N GLN A 265 -25.76 43.81 -17.62
CA GLN A 265 -26.13 42.40 -17.72
C GLN A 265 -27.14 42.19 -18.85
N ALA A 266 -27.10 41.03 -19.51
CA ALA A 266 -27.92 40.69 -20.68
C ALA A 266 -29.35 40.25 -20.33
N ASN A 267 -29.66 40.10 -19.05
CA ASN A 267 -30.96 39.61 -18.57
C ASN A 267 -31.34 38.23 -19.17
N CYS A 268 -30.36 37.32 -19.23
CA CYS A 268 -30.57 35.98 -19.74
C CYS A 268 -30.49 34.92 -18.63
N ALA A 269 -31.05 33.77 -18.92
CA ALA A 269 -30.85 32.52 -18.17
C ALA A 269 -30.10 31.52 -19.04
N LEU A 270 -29.16 30.80 -18.45
CA LEU A 270 -28.44 29.68 -19.09
C LEU A 270 -28.99 28.37 -18.56
N ASN A 271 -29.47 27.52 -19.44
CA ASN A 271 -29.84 26.16 -19.09
C ASN A 271 -28.54 25.34 -18.96
N SER A 272 -28.27 24.90 -17.75
CA SER A 272 -27.00 24.19 -17.43
C SER A 272 -26.88 22.85 -18.13
N SER A 273 -27.94 22.21 -18.55
CA SER A 273 -27.90 20.88 -19.20
C SER A 273 -27.92 20.96 -20.73
N THR A 274 -28.59 21.96 -21.28
CA THR A 274 -28.80 22.05 -22.75
C THR A 274 -27.95 23.11 -23.42
N GLY A 275 -27.34 24.03 -22.66
CA GLY A 275 -26.62 25.18 -23.17
C GLY A 275 -27.51 26.25 -23.79
N ALA A 276 -28.84 26.13 -23.67
CA ALA A 276 -29.78 27.13 -24.17
C ALA A 276 -29.72 28.42 -23.35
N ILE A 277 -29.56 29.53 -24.03
CA ILE A 277 -29.56 30.88 -23.46
C ILE A 277 -30.92 31.49 -23.76
N THR A 278 -31.72 31.72 -22.73
CA THR A 278 -33.08 32.21 -22.85
C THR A 278 -33.24 33.53 -22.12
N THR A 279 -34.19 34.34 -22.54
CA THR A 279 -34.56 35.60 -21.90
C THR A 279 -36.05 35.82 -21.96
N THR A 280 -36.57 36.67 -21.08
CA THR A 280 -37.94 37.22 -21.15
C THR A 280 -37.93 38.70 -21.58
N ASP A 281 -36.76 39.34 -21.53
CA ASP A 281 -36.58 40.75 -21.89
C ASP A 281 -35.06 40.98 -22.10
N PHE A 282 -34.57 40.70 -23.32
CA PHE A 282 -33.15 40.73 -23.65
C PHE A 282 -32.55 42.13 -23.49
N GLY A 283 -31.50 42.23 -22.71
CA GLY A 283 -30.86 43.53 -22.46
C GLY A 283 -31.63 44.43 -21.52
N GLY A 284 -32.76 43.98 -20.98
CA GLY A 284 -33.60 44.75 -20.07
C GLY A 284 -34.10 46.05 -20.73
N SER A 285 -34.30 47.08 -19.94
CA SER A 285 -34.78 48.39 -20.38
C SER A 285 -33.72 49.26 -21.10
N SER A 286 -32.65 48.66 -21.60
CA SER A 286 -31.61 49.38 -22.37
C SER A 286 -32.17 49.96 -23.65
N THR A 287 -32.01 51.25 -23.88
CA THR A 287 -32.42 51.97 -25.07
C THR A 287 -31.31 52.04 -26.16
N ALA A 288 -30.17 51.38 -25.92
CA ALA A 288 -29.03 51.39 -26.82
C ALA A 288 -28.60 49.96 -27.17
N ALA A 289 -28.11 49.78 -28.41
CA ALA A 289 -27.49 48.52 -28.79
C ALA A 289 -26.28 48.25 -27.92
N THR A 290 -26.25 47.13 -27.23
CA THR A 290 -25.20 46.78 -26.26
C THR A 290 -24.60 45.44 -26.67
N LEU A 291 -23.26 45.38 -26.64
CA LEU A 291 -22.50 44.16 -26.82
C LEU A 291 -22.15 43.58 -25.46
N TYR A 292 -22.67 42.38 -25.16
CA TYR A 292 -22.37 41.63 -23.96
C TYR A 292 -21.26 40.63 -24.26
N THR A 293 -20.15 40.71 -23.50
CA THR A 293 -19.04 39.78 -23.60
C THR A 293 -18.93 38.99 -22.31
N PHE A 294 -19.03 37.68 -22.38
CA PHE A 294 -19.06 36.79 -21.22
C PHE A 294 -18.28 35.51 -21.52
N THR A 295 -17.86 34.83 -20.42
CA THR A 295 -17.16 33.55 -20.46
C THR A 295 -18.06 32.46 -19.93
N LEU A 296 -18.27 31.42 -20.72
CA LEU A 296 -18.95 30.20 -20.28
C LEU A 296 -17.94 29.09 -20.07
N ARG A 297 -18.25 28.28 -19.09
CA ARG A 297 -17.54 27.04 -18.74
C ARG A 297 -18.40 25.85 -19.08
N ALA A 298 -17.85 24.89 -19.80
CA ALA A 298 -18.34 23.52 -19.91
C ALA A 298 -17.61 22.67 -18.90
N THR A 299 -18.37 21.91 -18.09
CA THR A 299 -17.80 20.99 -17.07
C THR A 299 -18.37 19.62 -17.33
N ASP A 300 -17.52 18.57 -17.42
CA ASP A 300 -17.94 17.19 -17.56
C ASP A 300 -18.28 16.54 -16.21
N ALA A 301 -18.71 15.27 -16.23
CA ALA A 301 -19.07 14.55 -15.02
C ALA A 301 -17.87 14.25 -14.11
N GLU A 302 -16.65 14.22 -14.66
CA GLU A 302 -15.37 14.02 -13.97
C GLU A 302 -14.80 15.32 -13.39
N GLY A 303 -15.46 16.46 -13.63
CA GLY A 303 -15.06 17.78 -13.14
C GLY A 303 -14.00 18.47 -13.99
N GLN A 304 -13.68 17.96 -15.18
CA GLN A 304 -12.80 18.63 -16.13
C GLN A 304 -13.54 19.80 -16.79
N THR A 305 -12.85 20.88 -17.08
CA THR A 305 -13.48 22.11 -17.56
C THR A 305 -12.84 22.64 -18.81
N ALA A 306 -13.65 23.34 -19.63
CA ALA A 306 -13.17 24.15 -20.72
C ALA A 306 -13.93 25.48 -20.74
N ASP A 307 -13.19 26.59 -20.78
CA ASP A 307 -13.75 27.93 -20.82
C ASP A 307 -13.73 28.49 -22.23
N ARG A 308 -14.77 29.30 -22.60
CA ARG A 308 -14.81 29.98 -23.87
C ARG A 308 -15.53 31.33 -23.77
N VAL A 309 -14.97 32.32 -24.46
CA VAL A 309 -15.54 33.66 -24.54
C VAL A 309 -16.52 33.75 -25.66
N PHE A 310 -17.70 34.30 -25.35
CA PHE A 310 -18.80 34.55 -26.31
C PHE A 310 -19.26 36.00 -26.22
N THR A 311 -19.94 36.41 -27.28
CA THR A 311 -20.61 37.70 -27.31
C THR A 311 -22.07 37.56 -27.80
N LEU A 312 -22.96 38.36 -27.25
CA LEU A 312 -24.33 38.57 -27.72
C LEU A 312 -24.58 40.06 -27.85
N GLN A 313 -25.28 40.46 -28.90
CA GLN A 313 -25.57 41.87 -29.12
C GLN A 313 -27.11 42.13 -29.03
N SER A 314 -27.52 43.03 -28.15
CA SER A 314 -28.87 43.58 -28.22
C SER A 314 -28.94 44.63 -29.30
N SER A 315 -29.85 44.46 -30.23
CA SER A 315 -30.17 45.52 -31.22
C SER A 315 -31.32 46.38 -30.71
N PHE A 316 -31.37 47.62 -31.17
CA PHE A 316 -32.48 48.52 -30.83
C PHE A 316 -33.75 47.91 -31.38
N GLY A 317 -34.75 47.62 -30.53
CA GLY A 317 -36.06 47.13 -30.94
C GLY A 317 -36.78 48.20 -31.75
N ALA A 318 -37.05 47.89 -32.98
CA ALA A 318 -38.01 48.71 -33.78
C ALA A 318 -39.42 48.41 -33.30
N THR A 319 -39.74 48.64 -32.04
CA THR A 319 -41.15 48.70 -31.58
C THR A 319 -41.64 50.11 -31.78
N GLY A 320 -42.01 50.39 -33.00
CA GLY A 320 -42.60 51.65 -33.34
C GLY A 320 -42.43 51.95 -34.80
N GLY A 321 -43.31 51.38 -35.63
CA GLY A 321 -43.52 51.94 -36.92
C GLY A 321 -43.98 53.41 -36.81
N GLY A 322 -42.98 54.26 -36.57
CA GLY A 322 -43.17 55.71 -36.79
C GLY A 322 -43.28 55.87 -38.27
N GLN A 323 -44.51 56.03 -38.77
CA GLN A 323 -44.72 56.61 -40.07
C GLN A 323 -44.07 58.00 -40.06
N PHE A 324 -43.00 58.18 -40.82
CA PHE A 324 -42.57 59.48 -41.22
C PHE A 324 -43.51 59.91 -42.32
N ASN A 325 -44.43 60.89 -42.02
CA ASN A 325 -45.17 61.67 -42.99
C ASN A 325 -44.24 62.77 -43.56
#